data_3455b6386b64a6041a429bd0f4da61c6
#
_entry.id   3455b6386b64a6041a429bd0f4da61c6
#
_cell.length_a   1.000
_cell.length_b   1.000
_cell.length_c   1.000
_cell.angle_alpha   90.00
_cell.angle_beta   90.00
_cell.angle_gamma   90.00
#
_symmetry.space_group_name_H-M   'P 1'
#
loop_
_entity.id
_entity.type
_entity.pdbx_description
1 polymer ?
#
loop_
_entity_poly.entity_id
_entity_poly.type
_entity_poly.pdbx_seq_one_letter_code
_entity_poly.pdbx_strand_id
1 'polypeptide(L)'
;MRSVLAMRGIILDSCCPLCNNFLETISHLLRDCMVAKDFWYNLKVPPEMVSSFVDMDLFYWLRVNYQSKVSHSSLVPWSYVFTFAIWNLWKHRNGMVFNNTVLNVNLHIVSKYQALEFYYCVGKLKSQRSKVVCNVSWKKPPSG
;
A
#
# COMPACT_ATOMS: atom_id res chain seq x y z
N MET A 1 -8.73 -4.06 11.63
CA MET A 1 -9.02 -5.39 11.07
C MET A 1 -9.25 -6.44 12.14
N ARG A 2 -8.29 -6.76 13.00
CA ARG A 2 -8.53 -7.68 14.15
C ARG A 2 -9.64 -7.20 15.06
N SER A 3 -9.77 -5.90 15.29
CA SER A 3 -10.86 -5.31 16.08
C SER A 3 -12.25 -5.70 15.54
N VAL A 4 -12.45 -5.69 14.21
CA VAL A 4 -13.72 -6.09 13.59
C VAL A 4 -13.97 -7.60 13.74
N LEU A 5 -12.93 -8.42 13.62
CA LEU A 5 -13.03 -9.87 13.80
C LEU A 5 -13.27 -10.23 15.28
N ALA A 6 -12.65 -9.49 16.20
CA ALA A 6 -12.89 -9.64 17.63
C ALA A 6 -14.35 -9.29 18.00
N MET A 7 -14.90 -8.20 17.46
CA MET A 7 -16.30 -7.82 17.64
C MET A 7 -17.27 -8.90 17.11
N ARG A 8 -16.85 -9.71 16.14
CA ARG A 8 -17.63 -10.85 15.60
C ARG A 8 -17.33 -12.16 16.30
N GLY A 9 -16.55 -12.16 17.39
CA GLY A 9 -16.19 -13.35 18.15
C GLY A 9 -15.26 -14.34 17.42
N ILE A 10 -14.59 -13.89 16.34
CA ILE A 10 -13.72 -14.75 15.52
C ILE A 10 -12.31 -14.86 16.11
N ILE A 11 -11.84 -13.79 16.78
CA ILE A 11 -10.53 -13.74 17.44
C ILE A 11 -10.66 -13.13 18.83
N LEU A 12 -9.86 -13.61 19.77
CA LEU A 12 -9.85 -13.12 21.15
C LEU A 12 -8.95 -11.88 21.34
N ASP A 13 -7.91 -11.75 20.52
CA ASP A 13 -6.95 -10.66 20.62
C ASP A 13 -7.11 -9.66 19.47
N SER A 14 -7.43 -8.42 19.82
CA SER A 14 -7.60 -7.31 18.89
C SER A 14 -6.32 -6.46 18.72
N CYS A 15 -5.23 -6.80 19.41
CA CYS A 15 -3.97 -6.07 19.34
C CYS A 15 -3.32 -6.16 17.96
N CYS A 16 -2.62 -5.10 17.59
CA CYS A 16 -1.84 -5.05 16.37
C CYS A 16 -0.70 -6.08 16.39
N PRO A 17 -0.61 -7.01 15.42
CA PRO A 17 0.43 -8.04 15.42
C PRO A 17 1.83 -7.50 15.14
N LEU A 18 1.96 -6.26 14.68
CA LEU A 18 3.25 -5.64 14.39
C LEU A 18 3.90 -5.01 15.63
N CYS A 19 3.11 -4.38 16.50
CA CYS A 19 3.63 -3.67 17.68
C CYS A 19 3.16 -4.26 19.02
N ASN A 20 2.13 -5.08 19.03
CA ASN A 20 1.50 -5.71 20.21
C ASN A 20 0.98 -4.73 21.30
N ASN A 21 0.94 -3.42 21.00
CA ASN A 21 0.63 -2.39 22.01
C ASN A 21 -0.76 -1.77 21.84
N PHE A 22 -1.29 -1.69 20.63
CA PHE A 22 -2.50 -0.95 20.33
C PHE A 22 -3.50 -1.79 19.55
N LEU A 23 -4.78 -1.39 19.61
CA LEU A 23 -5.83 -2.01 18.80
C LEU A 23 -5.51 -1.91 17.31
N GLU A 24 -5.67 -2.99 16.58
CA GLU A 24 -5.46 -3.01 15.14
C GLU A 24 -6.64 -2.35 14.42
N THR A 25 -6.46 -1.10 14.03
CA THR A 25 -7.30 -0.41 13.03
C THR A 25 -6.57 -0.32 11.69
N ILE A 26 -7.26 0.05 10.63
CA ILE A 26 -6.63 0.28 9.32
C ILE A 26 -5.65 1.45 9.40
N SER A 27 -6.05 2.55 10.04
CA SER A 27 -5.18 3.72 10.26
C SER A 27 -3.93 3.34 11.04
N HIS A 28 -4.10 2.61 12.14
CA HIS A 28 -2.98 2.16 12.96
C HIS A 28 -2.02 1.30 12.14
N LEU A 29 -2.53 0.29 11.44
CA LEU A 29 -1.72 -0.63 10.64
C LEU A 29 -0.90 0.07 9.54
N LEU A 30 -1.53 1.00 8.82
CA LEU A 30 -0.93 1.59 7.63
C LEU A 30 -0.13 2.86 7.91
N ARG A 31 -0.39 3.58 9.02
CA ARG A 31 0.21 4.88 9.31
C ARG A 31 0.70 5.04 10.73
N ASP A 32 -0.13 4.71 11.73
CA ASP A 32 0.08 5.18 13.10
C ASP A 32 0.90 4.20 13.96
N CYS A 33 1.00 2.93 13.56
CA CYS A 33 1.83 1.92 14.19
C CYS A 33 3.31 2.34 14.17
N MET A 34 4.05 2.08 15.26
CA MET A 34 5.48 2.40 15.31
C MET A 34 6.26 1.72 14.16
N VAL A 35 5.92 0.49 13.81
CA VAL A 35 6.54 -0.22 12.67
C VAL A 35 6.20 0.46 11.34
N ALA A 36 4.97 0.94 11.16
CA ALA A 36 4.59 1.71 9.98
C ALA A 36 5.30 3.07 9.94
N LYS A 37 5.44 3.76 11.07
CA LYS A 37 6.19 5.02 11.15
C LYS A 37 7.65 4.85 10.77
N ASP A 38 8.32 3.83 11.28
CA ASP A 38 9.70 3.50 10.90
C ASP A 38 9.82 3.17 9.40
N PHE A 39 8.86 2.43 8.87
CA PHE A 39 8.79 2.16 7.44
C PHE A 39 8.67 3.44 6.61
N TRP A 40 7.74 4.35 6.95
CA TRP A 40 7.56 5.62 6.24
C TRP A 40 8.78 6.54 6.36
N TYR A 41 9.43 6.57 7.54
CA TYR A 41 10.66 7.31 7.75
C TYR A 41 11.77 6.81 6.83
N ASN A 42 11.98 5.49 6.74
CA ASN A 42 12.99 4.88 5.88
C ASN A 42 12.63 4.95 4.38
N LEU A 43 11.34 4.99 4.05
CA LEU A 43 10.87 5.19 2.68
C LEU A 43 11.19 6.59 2.17
N LYS A 44 11.41 7.56 3.07
CA LYS A 44 11.68 8.98 2.75
C LYS A 44 10.45 9.64 2.10
N VAL A 45 9.40 9.80 2.89
CA VAL A 45 8.22 10.57 2.48
C VAL A 45 8.64 11.95 1.97
N PRO A 46 8.17 12.42 0.79
CA PRO A 46 8.50 13.76 0.31
C PRO A 46 8.07 14.83 1.31
N PRO A 47 8.88 15.89 1.51
CA PRO A 47 8.59 16.93 2.49
C PRO A 47 7.18 17.54 2.35
N GLU A 48 6.71 17.70 1.10
CA GLU A 48 5.40 18.25 0.77
C GLU A 48 4.24 17.35 1.23
N MET A 49 4.53 16.07 1.44
CA MET A 49 3.53 15.07 1.84
C MET A 49 3.56 14.78 3.35
N VAL A 50 4.58 15.23 4.08
CA VAL A 50 4.76 14.91 5.51
C VAL A 50 3.57 15.37 6.35
N SER A 51 3.01 16.56 6.06
CA SER A 51 1.84 17.07 6.78
C SER A 51 0.62 16.17 6.67
N SER A 52 0.49 15.40 5.58
CA SER A 52 -0.62 14.46 5.39
C SER A 52 -0.57 13.26 6.35
N PHE A 53 0.58 13.00 6.97
CA PHE A 53 0.75 11.88 7.92
C PHE A 53 0.41 12.25 9.36
N VAL A 54 0.04 13.51 9.62
CA VAL A 54 -0.31 14.00 10.93
C VAL A 54 -1.82 14.22 11.00
N ASP A 55 -2.46 13.50 11.90
CA ASP A 55 -3.85 13.71 12.38
C ASP A 55 -4.95 13.85 11.30
N MET A 56 -4.75 13.21 10.15
CA MET A 56 -5.66 13.27 9.03
C MET A 56 -6.59 12.06 9.00
N ASP A 57 -7.85 12.27 8.60
CA ASP A 57 -8.78 11.17 8.33
C ASP A 57 -8.17 10.15 7.34
N LEU A 58 -8.45 8.87 7.57
CA LEU A 58 -7.86 7.79 6.78
C LEU A 58 -8.14 7.91 5.28
N PHE A 59 -9.41 8.18 4.91
CA PHE A 59 -9.80 8.23 3.50
C PHE A 59 -9.22 9.47 2.81
N TYR A 60 -9.17 10.58 3.54
CA TYR A 60 -8.57 11.79 3.03
C TYR A 60 -7.04 11.62 2.86
N TRP A 61 -6.37 11.03 3.84
CA TRP A 61 -4.94 10.68 3.76
C TRP A 61 -4.63 9.80 2.55
N LEU A 62 -5.38 8.72 2.34
CA LEU A 62 -5.24 7.84 1.19
C LEU A 62 -5.42 8.64 -0.11
N ARG A 63 -6.48 9.42 -0.20
CA ARG A 63 -6.81 10.22 -1.40
C ARG A 63 -5.70 11.19 -1.77
N VAL A 64 -5.23 11.98 -0.82
CA VAL A 64 -4.18 12.99 -1.05
C VAL A 64 -2.89 12.34 -1.55
N ASN A 65 -2.48 11.23 -0.95
CA ASN A 65 -1.26 10.52 -1.33
C ASN A 65 -1.40 9.80 -2.69
N TYR A 66 -2.55 9.19 -2.99
CA TYR A 66 -2.80 8.56 -4.29
C TYR A 66 -2.87 9.56 -5.44
N GLN A 67 -3.35 10.77 -5.20
CA GLN A 67 -3.47 11.81 -6.21
C GLN A 67 -2.24 12.70 -6.33
N SER A 68 -1.25 12.51 -5.49
CA SER A 68 -0.04 13.33 -5.46
C SER A 68 0.77 13.16 -6.74
N LYS A 69 1.16 14.31 -7.31
CA LYS A 69 2.08 14.41 -8.47
C LYS A 69 3.50 14.73 -8.05
N VAL A 70 3.76 14.88 -6.76
CA VAL A 70 5.10 15.14 -6.22
C VAL A 70 6.03 14.00 -6.61
N SER A 71 7.25 14.32 -6.99
CA SER A 71 8.27 13.32 -7.29
C SER A 71 8.93 12.82 -6.01
N HIS A 72 9.03 11.51 -5.87
CA HIS A 72 9.86 10.90 -4.85
C HIS A 72 11.35 11.03 -5.22
N SER A 73 12.24 10.87 -4.25
CA SER A 73 13.71 10.89 -4.44
C SER A 73 14.23 9.89 -5.48
N SER A 74 13.44 8.88 -5.84
CA SER A 74 13.72 7.90 -6.90
C SER A 74 13.28 8.36 -8.31
N LEU A 75 12.87 9.62 -8.50
CA LEU A 75 12.32 10.17 -9.75
C LEU A 75 11.01 9.51 -10.21
N VAL A 76 10.37 8.76 -9.34
CA VAL A 76 9.05 8.17 -9.56
C VAL A 76 7.99 9.03 -8.86
N PRO A 77 6.81 9.28 -9.47
CA PRO A 77 5.74 9.99 -8.77
C PRO A 77 5.38 9.33 -7.44
N TRP A 78 5.21 10.14 -6.40
CA TRP A 78 4.92 9.66 -5.05
C TRP A 78 3.72 8.72 -5.00
N SER A 79 2.69 8.99 -5.79
CA SER A 79 1.49 8.14 -5.87
C SER A 79 1.79 6.67 -6.17
N TYR A 80 2.78 6.38 -7.03
CA TYR A 80 3.20 4.99 -7.29
C TYR A 80 3.93 4.40 -6.09
N VAL A 81 4.89 5.14 -5.52
CA VAL A 81 5.64 4.69 -4.34
C VAL A 81 4.68 4.43 -3.17
N PHE A 82 3.74 5.33 -2.95
CA PHE A 82 2.71 5.20 -1.92
C PHE A 82 1.83 3.96 -2.12
N THR A 83 1.39 3.71 -3.37
CA THR A 83 0.57 2.53 -3.70
C THR A 83 1.28 1.23 -3.33
N PHE A 84 2.53 1.06 -3.74
CA PHE A 84 3.29 -0.13 -3.40
C PHE A 84 3.64 -0.20 -1.91
N ALA A 85 3.84 0.93 -1.26
CA ALA A 85 4.06 1.01 0.18
C ALA A 85 2.86 0.47 0.97
N ILE A 86 1.65 0.97 0.68
CA ILE A 86 0.40 0.50 1.32
C ILE A 86 0.19 -1.00 1.08
N TRP A 87 0.38 -1.44 -0.15
CA TRP A 87 0.25 -2.86 -0.51
C TRP A 87 1.23 -3.74 0.28
N ASN A 88 2.49 -3.35 0.37
CA ASN A 88 3.51 -4.13 1.06
C ASN A 88 3.31 -4.14 2.58
N LEU A 89 2.91 -3.02 3.19
CA LEU A 89 2.55 -2.98 4.61
C LEU A 89 1.39 -3.95 4.92
N TRP A 90 0.34 -3.91 4.12
CA TRP A 90 -0.80 -4.80 4.28
C TRP A 90 -0.42 -6.28 4.06
N LYS A 91 0.32 -6.57 2.99
CA LYS A 91 0.81 -7.92 2.68
C LYS A 91 1.73 -8.47 3.77
N HIS A 92 2.63 -7.62 4.29
CA HIS A 92 3.53 -7.99 5.37
C HIS A 92 2.78 -8.36 6.64
N ARG A 93 1.81 -7.53 7.04
CA ARG A 93 0.92 -7.85 8.17
C ARG A 93 0.21 -9.19 7.97
N ASN A 94 -0.33 -9.45 6.78
CA ASN A 94 -1.01 -10.72 6.51
C ASN A 94 -0.05 -11.91 6.56
N GLY A 95 1.17 -11.74 6.05
CA GLY A 95 2.22 -12.76 6.18
C GLY A 95 2.53 -13.11 7.63
N MET A 96 2.63 -12.11 8.51
CA MET A 96 2.87 -12.34 9.94
C MET A 96 1.70 -13.07 10.62
N VAL A 97 0.47 -12.72 10.29
CA VAL A 97 -0.72 -13.28 10.93
C VAL A 97 -1.05 -14.70 10.46
N PHE A 98 -0.91 -14.95 9.16
CA PHE A 98 -1.38 -16.22 8.56
C PHE A 98 -0.26 -17.20 8.24
N ASN A 99 0.96 -16.69 8.03
CA ASN A 99 2.09 -17.52 7.58
C ASN A 99 3.28 -17.49 8.54
N ASN A 100 3.15 -16.88 9.72
CA ASN A 100 4.22 -16.72 10.71
C ASN A 100 5.52 -16.15 10.13
N THR A 101 5.42 -15.27 9.13
CA THR A 101 6.60 -14.61 8.54
C THR A 101 7.23 -13.63 9.52
N VAL A 102 8.56 -13.51 9.47
CA VAL A 102 9.32 -12.58 10.30
C VAL A 102 9.19 -11.14 9.77
N LEU A 103 9.34 -10.17 10.67
CA LEU A 103 9.35 -8.75 10.32
C LEU A 103 10.46 -8.45 9.28
N ASN A 104 10.08 -7.92 8.10
CA ASN A 104 11.02 -7.52 7.07
C ASN A 104 11.39 -6.05 7.21
N VAL A 105 12.57 -5.78 7.75
CA VAL A 105 13.09 -4.43 7.97
C VAL A 105 13.39 -3.67 6.66
N ASN A 106 13.55 -4.37 5.53
CA ASN A 106 13.86 -3.79 4.23
C ASN A 106 12.62 -3.59 3.33
N LEU A 107 11.43 -3.66 3.90
CA LEU A 107 10.17 -3.56 3.16
C LEU A 107 10.06 -2.25 2.37
N HIS A 108 10.62 -1.15 2.89
CA HIS A 108 10.66 0.15 2.23
C HIS A 108 11.51 0.12 0.94
N ILE A 109 12.59 -0.67 0.92
CA ILE A 109 13.44 -0.87 -0.27
C ILE A 109 12.64 -1.64 -1.34
N VAL A 110 11.99 -2.73 -0.96
CA VAL A 110 11.14 -3.53 -1.86
C VAL A 110 10.06 -2.66 -2.49
N SER A 111 9.40 -1.81 -1.69
CA SER A 111 8.35 -0.91 -2.18
C SER A 111 8.86 0.09 -3.22
N LYS A 112 10.04 0.66 -3.01
CA LYS A 112 10.68 1.57 -3.98
C LYS A 112 10.98 0.87 -5.30
N TYR A 113 11.61 -0.31 -5.25
CA TYR A 113 11.96 -1.06 -6.46
C TYR A 113 10.73 -1.49 -7.25
N GLN A 114 9.69 -1.97 -6.60
CA GLN A 114 8.43 -2.34 -7.26
C GLN A 114 7.76 -1.13 -7.92
N ALA A 115 7.74 0.01 -7.25
CA ALA A 115 7.21 1.25 -7.83
C ALA A 115 8.01 1.70 -9.05
N LEU A 116 9.34 1.64 -8.96
CA LEU A 116 10.26 1.98 -10.04
C LEU A 116 10.04 1.07 -11.26
N GLU A 117 10.07 -0.23 -11.05
CA GLU A 117 9.86 -1.24 -12.09
C GLU A 117 8.52 -1.02 -12.80
N PHE A 118 7.44 -0.92 -12.03
CA PHE A 118 6.11 -0.70 -12.57
C PHE A 118 6.02 0.60 -13.38
N TYR A 119 6.57 1.71 -12.86
CA TYR A 119 6.54 3.00 -13.54
C TYR A 119 7.24 2.97 -14.89
N TYR A 120 8.42 2.34 -14.97
CA TYR A 120 9.16 2.21 -16.23
C TYR A 120 8.52 1.21 -17.19
N CYS A 121 7.97 0.11 -16.71
CA CYS A 121 7.24 -0.84 -17.53
C CYS A 121 6.00 -0.22 -18.17
N VAL A 122 5.20 0.53 -17.41
CA VAL A 122 4.02 1.22 -17.93
C VAL A 122 4.40 2.33 -18.89
N GLY A 123 5.50 3.06 -18.64
CA GLY A 123 6.05 4.08 -19.54
C GLY A 123 6.42 3.49 -20.89
N LYS A 124 7.13 2.37 -20.91
CA LYS A 124 7.48 1.65 -22.15
C LYS A 124 6.25 1.18 -22.93
N LEU A 125 5.25 0.62 -22.25
CA LEU A 125 4.00 0.15 -22.87
C LEU A 125 3.21 1.31 -23.50
N LYS A 126 3.18 2.48 -22.88
CA LYS A 126 2.53 3.68 -23.46
C LYS A 126 3.26 4.19 -24.71
N SER A 127 4.58 4.10 -24.72
CA SER A 127 5.40 4.49 -25.88
C SER A 127 5.24 3.54 -27.08
N GLN A 128 4.97 2.26 -26.84
CA GLN A 128 4.79 1.24 -27.88
C GLN A 128 3.35 1.09 -28.37
N ARG A 129 2.37 1.69 -27.70
CA ARG A 129 0.98 1.68 -28.15
C ARG A 129 0.74 2.73 -29.25
N SER A 130 1.10 2.43 -30.47
CA SER A 130 0.28 2.85 -31.62
C SER A 130 -1.12 2.28 -31.41
N LYS A 131 -2.14 3.14 -31.51
CA LYS A 131 -3.54 2.80 -31.22
C LYS A 131 -4.02 1.65 -32.11
N VAL A 132 -3.88 0.43 -31.68
CA VAL A 132 -4.65 -0.70 -32.25
C VAL A 132 -5.98 -0.70 -31.50
N VAL A 133 -7.02 -0.21 -32.17
CA VAL A 133 -8.39 -0.29 -31.65
C VAL A 133 -8.82 -1.75 -31.83
N CYS A 134 -8.72 -2.55 -30.79
CA CYS A 134 -9.31 -3.88 -30.76
C CYS A 134 -10.76 -3.75 -30.30
N ASN A 135 -11.71 -3.98 -31.17
CA ASN A 135 -13.11 -4.18 -30.81
C ASN A 135 -13.25 -5.54 -30.09
N VAL A 136 -13.28 -5.50 -28.76
CA VAL A 136 -13.57 -6.69 -27.95
C VAL A 136 -15.08 -6.76 -27.77
N SER A 137 -15.75 -7.66 -28.49
CA SER A 137 -17.17 -7.96 -28.26
C SER A 137 -17.31 -9.24 -27.43
N TRP A 138 -18.09 -9.16 -26.37
CA TRP A 138 -18.44 -10.32 -25.55
C TRP A 138 -19.38 -11.25 -26.33
N LYS A 139 -19.01 -12.51 -26.56
CA LYS A 139 -19.91 -13.52 -27.12
C LYS A 139 -20.49 -14.35 -25.98
N LYS A 140 -21.82 -14.46 -25.96
CA LYS A 140 -22.52 -15.32 -25.01
C LYS A 140 -22.08 -16.78 -25.23
N PRO A 141 -21.78 -17.56 -24.18
CA PRO A 141 -21.50 -19.00 -24.34
C PRO A 141 -22.66 -19.71 -24.99
N PRO A 142 -22.43 -20.75 -25.81
CA PRO A 142 -23.51 -21.55 -26.36
C PRO A 142 -24.29 -22.19 -25.19
N SER A 143 -25.61 -22.08 -25.27
CA SER A 143 -26.51 -22.77 -24.33
C SER A 143 -26.38 -24.26 -24.56
N GLY A 144 -25.87 -25.00 -23.57
CA GLY A 144 -25.88 -26.44 -23.51
C GLY A 144 -27.29 -26.99 -23.26
#